data_a86d1c1f611222ee44fefa67fb7cf65b
#
_entry.id   a86d1c1f611222ee44fefa67fb7cf65b
#
_cell.length_a   1.000
_cell.length_b   1.000
_cell.length_c   1.000
_cell.angle_alpha   90.00
_cell.angle_beta   90.00
_cell.angle_gamma   90.00
#
_symmetry.space_group_name_H-M   'P 1'
#
loop_
_entity.id
_entity.type
_entity.pdbx_description
1 polymer ?
#
loop_
_entity_poly.entity_id
_entity_poly.type
_entity_poly.pdbx_seq_one_letter_code
_entity_poly.pdbx_strand_id
1 'polypeptide(L)'
;MNHCYYATLLATVVLALPLKAQTTLNIDSLGKMSASQLEELYRNGKVFEPSDGYLKGKAFPKPDKLGHQLRSEAIGLVWKGKNIYTNEAIMLNQVGKKQKVSASISKEESWLDGKPSVIFDYASGPKWAQKARDEVREIAPGLYLGIMYFRDCPCPKMGMFFALENCSCKP
;
A
#
# COMPACT_ATOMS: atom_id res chain seq x y z
N MET A 1 64.33 39.48 -22.08
CA MET A 1 63.84 38.12 -21.80
C MET A 1 62.41 38.27 -21.34
N ASN A 2 61.45 38.07 -22.27
CA ASN A 2 59.98 38.24 -22.01
C ASN A 2 59.41 36.90 -21.76
N HIS A 3 58.93 36.62 -20.54
CA HIS A 3 58.18 35.42 -20.19
C HIS A 3 56.68 35.66 -20.41
N CYS A 4 56.11 34.99 -21.41
CA CYS A 4 54.67 34.97 -21.69
C CYS A 4 54.06 33.89 -20.82
N TYR A 5 53.17 34.24 -19.85
CA TYR A 5 52.38 33.29 -19.07
C TYR A 5 51.08 33.03 -19.80
N TYR A 6 50.87 31.79 -20.24
CA TYR A 6 49.57 31.34 -20.75
C TYR A 6 48.71 30.89 -19.56
N ALA A 7 47.65 31.62 -19.30
CA ALA A 7 46.64 31.23 -18.34
C ALA A 7 45.66 30.26 -19.02
N THR A 8 45.69 29.00 -18.60
CA THR A 8 44.76 28.00 -19.09
C THR A 8 43.46 28.10 -18.27
N LEU A 9 42.39 28.60 -18.88
CA LEU A 9 41.03 28.56 -18.29
C LEU A 9 40.49 27.14 -18.40
N LEU A 10 40.36 26.46 -17.26
CA LEU A 10 39.59 25.20 -17.15
C LEU A 10 38.11 25.55 -17.02
N ALA A 11 37.33 25.32 -18.09
CA ALA A 11 35.90 25.43 -18.06
C ALA A 11 35.30 24.16 -17.44
N THR A 12 34.81 24.25 -16.22
CA THR A 12 34.04 23.19 -15.56
C THR A 12 32.63 23.14 -16.13
N VAL A 13 32.34 22.12 -16.95
CA VAL A 13 31.01 21.84 -17.41
C VAL A 13 30.24 21.13 -16.28
N VAL A 14 29.31 21.83 -15.63
CA VAL A 14 28.38 21.26 -14.67
C VAL A 14 27.25 20.62 -15.49
N LEU A 15 27.27 19.28 -15.60
CA LEU A 15 26.12 18.54 -16.14
C LEU A 15 24.97 18.60 -15.13
N ALA A 16 23.97 19.42 -15.41
CA ALA A 16 22.70 19.39 -14.68
C ALA A 16 21.97 18.10 -15.05
N LEU A 17 21.95 17.12 -14.14
CA LEU A 17 21.08 15.94 -14.28
C LEU A 17 19.62 16.40 -14.21
N PRO A 18 18.73 15.93 -15.10
CA PRO A 18 17.32 16.27 -15.02
C PRO A 18 16.76 15.78 -13.68
N LEU A 19 16.22 16.69 -12.89
CA LEU A 19 15.48 16.38 -11.66
C LEU A 19 14.25 15.59 -12.10
N LYS A 20 14.27 14.26 -11.90
CA LYS A 20 13.09 13.42 -12.12
C LYS A 20 11.98 13.97 -11.23
N ALA A 21 10.89 14.44 -11.86
CA ALA A 21 9.69 14.84 -11.12
C ALA A 21 9.28 13.68 -10.20
N GLN A 22 9.38 13.92 -8.89
CA GLN A 22 9.02 12.95 -7.88
C GLN A 22 7.50 12.81 -7.92
N THR A 23 7.00 11.77 -8.57
CA THR A 23 5.55 11.49 -8.63
C THR A 23 5.08 11.28 -7.20
N THR A 24 4.28 12.19 -6.69
CA THR A 24 3.72 12.07 -5.33
C THR A 24 2.89 10.80 -5.25
N LEU A 25 3.31 9.87 -4.38
CA LEU A 25 2.56 8.64 -4.12
C LEU A 25 1.23 9.00 -3.49
N ASN A 26 0.15 8.49 -4.06
CA ASN A 26 -1.21 8.59 -3.54
C ASN A 26 -2.01 7.36 -3.98
N ILE A 27 -3.21 7.19 -3.43
CA ILE A 27 -4.06 6.03 -3.70
C ILE A 27 -4.43 5.87 -5.19
N ASP A 28 -4.49 6.95 -5.96
CA ASP A 28 -4.81 6.91 -7.39
C ASP A 28 -3.58 6.55 -8.25
N SER A 29 -2.39 7.02 -7.88
CA SER A 29 -1.16 6.65 -8.57
C SER A 29 -0.84 5.16 -8.40
N LEU A 30 -1.13 4.57 -7.23
CA LEU A 30 -0.99 3.13 -7.00
C LEU A 30 -1.88 2.29 -7.93
N GLY A 31 -3.10 2.76 -8.22
CA GLY A 31 -4.01 2.07 -9.14
C GLY A 31 -3.54 1.98 -10.59
N LYS A 32 -2.46 2.68 -10.96
CA LYS A 32 -1.85 2.66 -12.31
C LYS A 32 -0.61 1.77 -12.38
N MET A 33 -0.19 1.21 -11.25
CA MET A 33 1.02 0.40 -11.14
C MET A 33 0.77 -1.06 -11.49
N SER A 34 1.80 -1.73 -12.00
CA SER A 34 1.82 -3.18 -12.20
C SER A 34 1.89 -3.93 -10.86
N ALA A 35 1.59 -5.22 -10.86
CA ALA A 35 1.73 -6.06 -9.67
C ALA A 35 3.16 -6.05 -9.13
N SER A 36 4.17 -6.11 -10.00
CA SER A 36 5.58 -6.07 -9.60
C SER A 36 5.98 -4.74 -8.95
N GLN A 37 5.48 -3.61 -9.44
CA GLN A 37 5.72 -2.31 -8.83
C GLN A 37 5.05 -2.18 -7.46
N LEU A 38 3.81 -2.66 -7.32
CA LEU A 38 3.12 -2.69 -6.04
C LEU A 38 3.82 -3.62 -5.04
N GLU A 39 4.28 -4.78 -5.49
CA GLU A 39 5.04 -5.71 -4.65
C GLU A 39 6.35 -5.08 -4.15
N GLU A 40 7.10 -4.42 -5.03
CA GLU A 40 8.34 -3.71 -4.67
C GLU A 40 8.08 -2.61 -3.64
N LEU A 41 7.04 -1.79 -3.83
CA LEU A 41 6.63 -0.78 -2.85
C LEU A 41 6.27 -1.42 -1.50
N TYR A 42 5.53 -2.52 -1.51
CA TYR A 42 5.17 -3.23 -0.28
C TYR A 42 6.41 -3.77 0.45
N ARG A 43 7.36 -4.39 -0.26
CA ARG A 43 8.62 -4.91 0.31
C ARG A 43 9.47 -3.82 0.96
N ASN A 44 9.41 -2.59 0.43
CA ASN A 44 10.13 -1.42 0.94
C ASN A 44 9.33 -0.64 1.99
N GLY A 45 8.05 -0.97 2.17
CA GLY A 45 7.18 -0.39 3.19
C GLY A 45 7.60 -0.79 4.61
N LYS A 46 7.11 -0.03 5.59
CA LYS A 46 7.42 -0.21 7.01
C LYS A 46 6.20 -0.67 7.79
N VAL A 47 6.42 -1.49 8.80
CA VAL A 47 5.39 -1.75 9.82
C VAL A 47 5.06 -0.42 10.53
N PHE A 48 3.80 -0.22 10.87
CA PHE A 48 3.32 1.00 11.52
C PHE A 48 2.52 0.67 12.79
N GLU A 49 2.27 1.69 13.60
CA GLU A 49 1.34 1.59 14.72
C GLU A 49 -0.06 1.96 14.22
N PRO A 50 -1.04 1.03 14.23
CA PRO A 50 -2.41 1.35 13.93
C PRO A 50 -2.95 2.41 14.89
N SER A 51 -3.71 3.35 14.36
CA SER A 51 -4.43 4.37 15.15
C SER A 51 -5.92 4.32 14.84
N ASP A 52 -6.73 4.71 15.81
CA ASP A 52 -8.18 4.76 15.66
C ASP A 52 -8.60 5.66 14.49
N GLY A 53 -9.61 5.24 13.78
CA GLY A 53 -10.21 6.05 12.74
C GLY A 53 -10.49 5.30 11.44
N TYR A 54 -10.99 6.07 10.49
CA TYR A 54 -11.34 5.57 9.16
C TYR A 54 -10.19 5.76 8.18
N LEU A 55 -9.82 4.69 7.53
CA LEU A 55 -8.89 4.66 6.40
C LEU A 55 -9.69 4.41 5.11
N LYS A 56 -9.66 5.38 4.20
CA LYS A 56 -10.26 5.25 2.87
C LYS A 56 -9.52 4.16 2.08
N GLY A 57 -10.28 3.27 1.42
CA GLY A 57 -9.71 2.12 0.72
C GLY A 57 -9.93 2.15 -0.79
N LYS A 58 -8.97 1.56 -1.52
CA LYS A 58 -9.08 1.25 -2.95
C LYS A 58 -8.44 -0.11 -3.23
N ALA A 59 -9.17 -1.00 -3.88
CA ALA A 59 -8.71 -2.34 -4.23
C ALA A 59 -8.06 -2.36 -5.61
N PHE A 60 -7.03 -3.19 -5.78
CA PHE A 60 -6.32 -3.39 -7.05
C PHE A 60 -6.32 -4.87 -7.42
N PRO A 61 -7.46 -5.42 -7.88
CA PRO A 61 -7.55 -6.82 -8.25
C PRO A 61 -6.85 -7.08 -9.59
N LYS A 62 -5.86 -7.98 -9.59
CA LYS A 62 -5.11 -8.39 -10.80
C LYS A 62 -4.62 -7.19 -11.62
N PRO A 63 -3.68 -6.36 -11.11
CA PRO A 63 -3.26 -5.10 -11.73
C PRO A 63 -2.78 -5.25 -13.18
N ASP A 64 -2.13 -6.38 -13.51
CA ASP A 64 -1.58 -6.64 -14.87
C ASP A 64 -2.60 -7.18 -15.88
N LYS A 65 -3.87 -7.33 -15.48
CA LYS A 65 -4.90 -7.87 -16.37
C LYS A 65 -5.76 -6.77 -16.96
N LEU A 66 -6.07 -6.90 -18.24
CA LEU A 66 -7.02 -6.00 -18.92
C LEU A 66 -8.31 -5.86 -18.11
N GLY A 67 -8.82 -4.62 -17.98
CA GLY A 67 -10.04 -4.32 -17.22
C GLY A 67 -9.85 -4.32 -15.70
N HIS A 68 -8.62 -4.31 -15.17
CA HIS A 68 -8.38 -4.24 -13.72
C HIS A 68 -8.98 -2.97 -13.09
N GLN A 69 -8.99 -1.84 -13.80
CA GLN A 69 -9.56 -0.59 -13.32
C GLN A 69 -11.08 -0.70 -13.13
N LEU A 70 -11.79 -1.28 -14.11
CA LEU A 70 -13.24 -1.53 -13.97
C LEU A 70 -13.55 -2.44 -12.79
N ARG A 71 -12.73 -3.47 -12.54
CA ARG A 71 -12.87 -4.32 -11.35
C ARG A 71 -12.60 -3.57 -10.06
N SER A 72 -11.59 -2.70 -10.05
CA SER A 72 -11.29 -1.82 -8.91
C SER A 72 -12.46 -0.90 -8.60
N GLU A 73 -13.05 -0.27 -9.60
CA GLU A 73 -14.23 0.59 -9.46
C GLU A 73 -15.45 -0.17 -8.96
N ALA A 74 -15.71 -1.36 -9.52
CA ALA A 74 -16.83 -2.22 -9.08
C ALA A 74 -16.70 -2.62 -7.60
N ILE A 75 -15.50 -2.98 -7.14
CA ILE A 75 -15.25 -3.22 -5.72
C ILE A 75 -15.45 -1.94 -4.92
N GLY A 76 -14.98 -0.80 -5.40
CA GLY A 76 -15.12 0.51 -4.78
C GLY A 76 -16.56 0.99 -4.62
N LEU A 77 -17.51 0.47 -5.40
CA LEU A 77 -18.94 0.73 -5.16
C LEU A 77 -19.42 0.16 -3.83
N VAL A 78 -18.83 -0.96 -3.40
CA VAL A 78 -19.25 -1.69 -2.19
C VAL A 78 -18.28 -1.46 -1.04
N TRP A 79 -16.98 -1.72 -1.23
CA TRP A 79 -15.95 -1.56 -0.20
C TRP A 79 -15.35 -0.16 -0.24
N LYS A 80 -15.40 0.55 0.88
CA LYS A 80 -14.96 1.95 1.00
C LYS A 80 -13.66 2.11 1.80
N GLY A 81 -13.25 1.08 2.54
CA GLY A 81 -12.08 1.15 3.41
C GLY A 81 -12.25 0.39 4.71
N LYS A 82 -11.52 0.80 5.71
CA LYS A 82 -11.44 0.13 7.01
C LYS A 82 -11.56 1.13 8.15
N ASN A 83 -12.24 0.71 9.22
CA ASN A 83 -12.29 1.45 10.49
C ASN A 83 -11.45 0.68 11.51
N ILE A 84 -10.53 1.36 12.17
CA ILE A 84 -9.60 0.81 13.13
C ILE A 84 -10.07 1.16 14.55
N TYR A 85 -10.03 0.19 15.45
CA TYR A 85 -10.36 0.28 16.87
C TYR A 85 -9.24 -0.39 17.67
N THR A 86 -8.29 0.43 18.12
CA THR A 86 -7.05 -0.06 18.74
C THR A 86 -7.26 -0.62 20.13
N ASN A 87 -8.20 -0.06 20.89
CA ASN A 87 -8.51 -0.55 22.24
C ASN A 87 -9.05 -2.00 22.23
N GLU A 88 -9.84 -2.34 21.22
CA GLU A 88 -10.41 -3.67 21.01
C GLU A 88 -9.51 -4.57 20.18
N ALA A 89 -8.42 -4.02 19.62
CA ALA A 89 -7.54 -4.68 18.66
C ALA A 89 -8.30 -5.29 17.47
N ILE A 90 -9.33 -4.55 16.96
CA ILE A 90 -10.15 -4.98 15.82
C ILE A 90 -10.20 -3.92 14.71
N MET A 91 -10.46 -4.41 13.51
CA MET A 91 -10.78 -3.62 12.33
C MET A 91 -12.13 -4.05 11.78
N LEU A 92 -12.93 -3.08 11.31
CA LEU A 92 -14.18 -3.32 10.60
C LEU A 92 -14.09 -2.77 9.18
N ASN A 93 -14.46 -3.58 8.18
CA ASN A 93 -14.58 -3.09 6.81
C ASN A 93 -15.76 -2.12 6.67
N GLN A 94 -15.54 -1.01 5.97
CA GLN A 94 -16.60 -0.11 5.55
C GLN A 94 -17.23 -0.63 4.24
N VAL A 95 -18.45 -1.13 4.33
CA VAL A 95 -19.23 -1.69 3.20
C VAL A 95 -20.43 -0.80 2.95
N GLY A 96 -20.36 0.02 1.91
CA GLY A 96 -21.31 1.10 1.69
C GLY A 96 -21.31 2.06 2.89
N LYS A 97 -22.47 2.24 3.53
CA LYS A 97 -22.64 3.07 4.73
C LYS A 97 -22.50 2.29 6.05
N LYS A 98 -22.22 1.00 6.02
CA LYS A 98 -22.21 0.13 7.21
C LYS A 98 -20.80 -0.42 7.47
N GLN A 99 -20.46 -0.51 8.74
CA GLN A 99 -19.27 -1.24 9.18
C GLN A 99 -19.66 -2.72 9.33
N LYS A 100 -18.90 -3.59 8.68
CA LYS A 100 -19.16 -5.04 8.65
C LYS A 100 -17.83 -5.79 8.52
N VAL A 101 -17.88 -7.10 8.74
CA VAL A 101 -16.74 -8.01 8.52
C VAL A 101 -15.54 -7.59 9.36
N SER A 102 -15.56 -7.98 10.62
CA SER A 102 -14.46 -7.75 11.57
C SER A 102 -13.25 -8.62 11.27
N ALA A 103 -12.08 -8.09 11.59
CA ALA A 103 -10.83 -8.82 11.68
C ALA A 103 -10.07 -8.38 12.93
N SER A 104 -9.31 -9.28 13.54
CA SER A 104 -8.36 -8.92 14.59
C SER A 104 -7.14 -8.19 14.01
N ILE A 105 -6.52 -7.34 14.83
CA ILE A 105 -5.30 -6.62 14.47
C ILE A 105 -4.14 -7.22 15.25
N SER A 106 -3.06 -7.57 14.55
CA SER A 106 -1.79 -8.00 15.13
C SER A 106 -0.61 -7.48 14.33
N LYS A 107 0.61 -7.70 14.84
CA LYS A 107 1.86 -7.52 14.08
C LYS A 107 2.53 -8.87 13.96
N GLU A 108 2.74 -9.30 12.74
CA GLU A 108 3.33 -10.61 12.43
C GLU A 108 4.23 -10.51 11.20
N GLU A 109 4.92 -11.61 10.88
CA GLU A 109 5.67 -11.74 9.65
C GLU A 109 4.74 -11.84 8.44
N SER A 110 5.09 -11.12 7.38
CA SER A 110 4.41 -11.20 6.10
C SER A 110 4.70 -12.53 5.40
N TRP A 111 3.69 -13.13 4.81
CA TRP A 111 3.84 -14.30 3.96
C TRP A 111 4.60 -14.03 2.66
N LEU A 112 4.73 -12.75 2.28
CA LEU A 112 5.48 -12.38 1.09
C LEU A 112 6.99 -12.46 1.29
N ASP A 113 7.51 -12.01 2.44
CA ASP A 113 8.95 -11.76 2.60
C ASP A 113 9.48 -11.97 4.03
N GLY A 114 8.66 -12.44 4.96
CA GLY A 114 9.05 -12.68 6.35
C GLY A 114 9.29 -11.41 7.19
N LYS A 115 9.15 -10.22 6.62
CA LYS A 115 9.36 -8.98 7.38
C LYS A 115 8.08 -8.58 8.15
N PRO A 116 8.21 -7.79 9.23
CA PRO A 116 7.06 -7.34 10.01
C PRO A 116 6.01 -6.60 9.19
N SER A 117 4.73 -6.88 9.45
CA SER A 117 3.56 -6.22 8.86
C SER A 117 2.45 -6.10 9.89
N VAL A 118 1.55 -5.15 9.70
CA VAL A 118 0.26 -5.12 10.40
C VAL A 118 -0.67 -6.11 9.71
N ILE A 119 -1.29 -6.97 10.49
CA ILE A 119 -2.16 -8.03 9.99
C ILE A 119 -3.61 -7.74 10.40
N PHE A 120 -4.52 -7.86 9.43
CA PHE A 120 -5.95 -7.95 9.69
C PHE A 120 -6.40 -9.39 9.42
N ASP A 121 -6.62 -10.13 10.51
CA ASP A 121 -6.96 -11.54 10.45
C ASP A 121 -8.47 -11.76 10.58
N TYR A 122 -9.07 -12.36 9.55
CA TYR A 122 -10.50 -12.62 9.49
C TYR A 122 -10.90 -13.99 10.05
N ALA A 123 -9.98 -14.76 10.67
CA ALA A 123 -10.26 -16.11 11.15
C ALA A 123 -11.45 -16.17 12.13
N SER A 124 -11.66 -15.11 12.93
CA SER A 124 -12.80 -14.97 13.84
C SER A 124 -14.03 -14.31 13.20
N GLY A 125 -13.95 -13.95 11.92
CA GLY A 125 -15.01 -13.28 11.18
C GLY A 125 -16.11 -14.25 10.68
N PRO A 126 -17.00 -13.74 9.81
CA PRO A 126 -18.04 -14.57 9.21
C PRO A 126 -17.43 -15.68 8.34
N LYS A 127 -18.06 -16.86 8.31
CA LYS A 127 -17.53 -18.09 7.65
C LYS A 127 -16.93 -17.87 6.26
N TRP A 128 -17.55 -17.05 5.45
CA TRP A 128 -17.07 -16.77 4.09
C TRP A 128 -15.79 -15.93 4.03
N ALA A 129 -15.47 -15.19 5.10
CA ALA A 129 -14.27 -14.36 5.18
C ALA A 129 -13.10 -15.03 5.94
N GLN A 130 -13.34 -16.11 6.68
CA GLN A 130 -12.36 -16.71 7.62
C GLN A 130 -11.05 -17.15 6.97
N LYS A 131 -11.05 -17.38 5.66
CA LYS A 131 -9.84 -17.70 4.91
C LYS A 131 -9.01 -16.48 4.55
N ALA A 132 -9.55 -15.27 4.70
CA ALA A 132 -8.84 -14.06 4.33
C ALA A 132 -7.86 -13.62 5.43
N ARG A 133 -6.74 -13.06 5.00
CA ARG A 133 -5.73 -12.37 5.81
C ARG A 133 -5.22 -11.21 4.99
N ASP A 134 -5.27 -10.02 5.55
CA ASP A 134 -4.66 -8.83 4.95
C ASP A 134 -3.36 -8.51 5.67
N GLU A 135 -2.34 -8.18 4.92
CA GLU A 135 -1.03 -7.76 5.42
C GLU A 135 -0.76 -6.35 4.94
N VAL A 136 -0.42 -5.41 5.83
CA VAL A 136 -0.38 -3.98 5.52
C VAL A 136 0.92 -3.35 6.00
N ARG A 137 1.52 -2.49 5.15
CA ARG A 137 2.68 -1.65 5.48
C ARG A 137 2.43 -0.21 5.07
N GLU A 138 3.02 0.70 5.79
CA GLU A 138 3.06 2.11 5.40
C GLU A 138 4.13 2.31 4.32
N ILE A 139 3.76 2.89 3.18
CA ILE A 139 4.64 3.15 2.02
C ILE A 139 4.98 4.64 1.85
N ALA A 140 4.17 5.51 2.46
CA ALA A 140 4.40 6.94 2.62
C ALA A 140 3.57 7.42 3.81
N PRO A 141 3.84 8.59 4.40
CA PRO A 141 3.10 9.11 5.55
C PRO A 141 1.58 9.10 5.31
N GLY A 142 0.85 8.31 6.11
CA GLY A 142 -0.60 8.16 6.01
C GLY A 142 -1.12 7.39 4.79
N LEU A 143 -0.22 6.78 4.00
CA LEU A 143 -0.56 5.94 2.85
C LEU A 143 -0.03 4.52 3.08
N TYR A 144 -0.93 3.57 3.05
CA TYR A 144 -0.64 2.17 3.34
C TYR A 144 -0.95 1.30 2.13
N LEU A 145 -0.11 0.31 1.88
CA LEU A 145 -0.32 -0.71 0.85
C LEU A 145 -0.52 -2.06 1.53
N GLY A 146 -1.57 -2.75 1.13
CA GLY A 146 -1.93 -4.05 1.65
C GLY A 146 -1.98 -5.12 0.58
N ILE A 147 -1.77 -6.36 1.02
CA ILE A 147 -1.95 -7.58 0.25
C ILE A 147 -2.98 -8.43 0.96
N MET A 148 -4.05 -8.80 0.25
CA MET A 148 -5.01 -9.77 0.73
C MET A 148 -4.59 -11.17 0.30
N TYR A 149 -4.50 -12.08 1.25
CA TYR A 149 -4.24 -13.50 1.03
C TYR A 149 -5.46 -14.34 1.39
N PHE A 150 -5.55 -15.48 0.75
CA PHE A 150 -6.42 -16.58 1.14
C PHE A 150 -5.60 -17.72 1.73
N ARG A 151 -6.06 -18.28 2.87
CA ARG A 151 -5.50 -19.48 3.51
C ARG A 151 -5.92 -20.73 2.72
N ASP A 152 -5.26 -20.98 1.62
CA ASP A 152 -5.45 -22.18 0.83
C ASP A 152 -4.32 -23.18 1.10
N CYS A 153 -4.63 -24.49 1.06
CA CYS A 153 -3.63 -25.55 1.12
C CYS A 153 -3.13 -25.89 -0.30
N PRO A 154 -1.83 -26.20 -0.48
CA PRO A 154 -0.75 -26.29 0.52
C PRO A 154 -0.12 -24.94 0.88
N CYS A 155 -0.36 -23.86 0.13
CA CYS A 155 0.25 -22.56 0.35
C CYS A 155 -0.80 -21.44 0.25
N PRO A 156 -0.62 -20.33 1.00
CA PRO A 156 -1.46 -19.15 0.85
C PRO A 156 -1.44 -18.62 -0.59
N LYS A 157 -2.57 -18.11 -1.06
CA LYS A 157 -2.69 -17.50 -2.38
C LYS A 157 -2.94 -16.01 -2.25
N MET A 158 -2.15 -15.22 -2.95
CA MET A 158 -2.40 -13.79 -3.09
C MET A 158 -3.70 -13.57 -3.89
N GLY A 159 -4.63 -12.83 -3.30
CA GLY A 159 -5.90 -12.46 -3.92
C GLY A 159 -5.83 -11.15 -4.66
N MET A 160 -5.38 -10.08 -3.98
CA MET A 160 -5.27 -8.74 -4.56
C MET A 160 -4.38 -7.83 -3.72
N PHE A 161 -3.92 -6.74 -4.33
CA PHE A 161 -3.43 -5.58 -3.62
C PHE A 161 -4.58 -4.63 -3.26
N PHE A 162 -4.37 -3.82 -2.24
CA PHE A 162 -5.25 -2.70 -1.92
C PHE A 162 -4.46 -1.59 -1.25
N ALA A 163 -4.94 -0.37 -1.33
CA ALA A 163 -4.37 0.74 -0.57
C ALA A 163 -5.37 1.27 0.46
N LEU A 164 -4.82 1.82 1.53
CA LEU A 164 -5.55 2.58 2.54
C LEU A 164 -4.90 3.96 2.68
N GLU A 165 -5.71 4.99 2.87
CA GLU A 165 -5.26 6.36 3.01
C GLU A 165 -5.94 7.01 4.22
N ASN A 166 -5.15 7.66 5.06
CA ASN A 166 -5.69 8.44 6.16
C ASN A 166 -6.27 9.76 5.60
N CYS A 167 -7.59 9.94 5.72
CA CYS A 167 -8.27 11.15 5.24
C CYS A 167 -7.99 12.40 6.09
N SER A 168 -7.34 12.27 7.25
CA SER A 168 -7.02 13.38 8.16
C SER A 168 -5.83 14.22 7.70
N CYS A 169 -5.08 13.78 6.70
CA CYS A 169 -3.89 14.45 6.16
C CYS A 169 -4.20 15.12 4.81
N LYS A 170 -5.22 15.97 4.74
CA LYS A 170 -5.22 17.00 3.70
C LYS A 170 -4.58 18.25 4.29
N PRO A 171 -3.51 18.76 3.65
CA PRO A 171 -2.90 20.03 4.03
C PRO A 171 -3.88 21.18 3.87
#